data_43ce065c8bc81f569e7cb514fff1ca49
#
_entry.id   43ce065c8bc81f569e7cb514fff1ca49
#
_cell.length_a   1.000
_cell.length_b   1.000
_cell.length_c   1.000
_cell.angle_alpha   90.00
_cell.angle_beta   90.00
_cell.angle_gamma   90.00
#
_symmetry.space_group_name_H-M   'P 1'
#
loop_
_entity.id
_entity.type
_entity.pdbx_description
1 polymer ?
#
loop_
_entity_poly.entity_id
_entity_poly.type
_entity_poly.pdbx_seq_one_letter_code
_entity_poly.pdbx_strand_id
1 'polypeptide(L)'
;MKFTKIVETCIYSTKLKEMKNFYINNLGLDFVSEENGRHVFLKAGKSMLLIFNPESTLKDSNSIFPVHGAITPPSIVHFALEINIEDYEKWKNLLQKNQINIEKELKIGNSKSIYFRDPSGNVVELITANAWPVDN
;
A
#
# COMPACT_ATOMS: atom_id res chain seq x y z
N MET A 1 8.66 -3.72 28.23
CA MET A 1 8.17 -2.85 27.16
C MET A 1 7.87 -3.71 25.93
N LYS A 2 6.78 -3.41 25.20
CA LYS A 2 6.37 -4.14 23.98
C LYS A 2 5.92 -3.15 22.91
N PHE A 3 6.17 -3.47 21.66
CA PHE A 3 5.57 -2.74 20.55
C PHE A 3 4.11 -3.16 20.38
N THR A 4 3.25 -2.25 19.96
CA THR A 4 1.82 -2.52 19.74
C THR A 4 1.53 -2.94 18.31
N LYS A 5 2.13 -2.25 17.32
CA LYS A 5 1.94 -2.54 15.89
C LYS A 5 2.92 -1.75 15.01
N ILE A 6 3.00 -2.11 13.75
CA ILE A 6 3.54 -1.24 12.71
C ILE A 6 2.40 -0.27 12.35
N VAL A 7 2.58 1.03 12.60
CA VAL A 7 1.52 2.03 12.43
C VAL A 7 1.46 2.62 11.03
N GLU A 8 2.59 2.67 10.34
CA GLU A 8 2.69 3.25 8.99
C GLU A 8 3.63 2.45 8.11
N THR A 9 3.30 2.41 6.82
CA THR A 9 4.12 1.83 5.76
C THR A 9 4.41 2.93 4.75
N CYS A 10 5.67 3.11 4.39
CA CYS A 10 6.11 4.12 3.42
C CYS A 10 6.41 3.46 2.07
N ILE A 11 5.83 4.02 1.01
CA ILE A 11 6.16 3.65 -0.36
C ILE A 11 6.52 4.91 -1.15
N TYR A 12 7.16 4.74 -2.30
CA TYR A 12 7.72 5.85 -3.07
C TYR A 12 7.20 5.86 -4.50
N SER A 13 6.88 7.06 -4.99
CA SER A 13 6.46 7.27 -6.37
C SER A 13 6.63 8.72 -6.78
N THR A 14 7.03 8.95 -8.01
CA THR A 14 6.95 10.28 -8.65
C THR A 14 5.56 10.56 -9.21
N LYS A 15 4.69 9.53 -9.27
CA LYS A 15 3.33 9.59 -9.83
C LYS A 15 2.28 9.74 -8.72
N LEU A 16 2.42 10.76 -7.86
CA LEU A 16 1.60 10.93 -6.66
C LEU A 16 0.10 11.01 -6.97
N LYS A 17 -0.29 11.72 -8.01
CA LYS A 17 -1.70 11.87 -8.40
C LYS A 17 -2.32 10.53 -8.83
N GLU A 18 -1.62 9.76 -9.63
CA GLU A 18 -2.08 8.44 -10.10
C GLU A 18 -2.13 7.46 -8.93
N MET A 19 -1.15 7.50 -8.04
CA MET A 19 -1.13 6.69 -6.82
C MET A 19 -2.29 7.03 -5.90
N LYS A 20 -2.54 8.31 -5.66
CA LYS A 20 -3.68 8.78 -4.86
C LYS A 20 -5.00 8.26 -5.43
N ASN A 21 -5.22 8.43 -6.73
CA ASN A 21 -6.44 7.97 -7.38
C ASN A 21 -6.62 6.46 -7.27
N PHE A 22 -5.54 5.71 -7.48
CA PHE A 22 -5.57 4.25 -7.38
C PHE A 22 -6.00 3.78 -5.99
N TYR A 23 -5.32 4.23 -4.95
CA TYR A 23 -5.58 3.77 -3.59
C TYR A 23 -6.91 4.26 -3.02
N ILE A 24 -7.35 5.46 -3.36
CA ILE A 24 -8.66 5.99 -2.91
C ILE A 24 -9.79 5.40 -3.74
N ASN A 25 -9.73 5.52 -5.08
CA ASN A 25 -10.86 5.20 -5.94
C ASN A 25 -11.00 3.69 -6.20
N ASN A 26 -9.91 2.95 -6.30
CA ASN A 26 -9.95 1.51 -6.58
C ASN A 26 -9.92 0.66 -5.32
N LEU A 27 -9.20 1.07 -4.29
CA LEU A 27 -9.05 0.28 -3.06
C LEU A 27 -9.81 0.84 -1.86
N GLY A 28 -10.33 2.07 -1.95
CA GLY A 28 -11.17 2.64 -0.90
C GLY A 28 -10.43 3.09 0.35
N LEU A 29 -9.12 3.40 0.25
CA LEU A 29 -8.40 4.00 1.37
C LEU A 29 -8.90 5.42 1.62
N ASP A 30 -8.85 5.85 2.88
CA ASP A 30 -9.31 7.18 3.28
C ASP A 30 -8.19 8.20 3.13
N PHE A 31 -8.52 9.34 2.53
CA PHE A 31 -7.60 10.48 2.44
C PHE A 31 -7.39 11.12 3.80
N VAL A 32 -6.14 11.40 4.16
CA VAL A 32 -5.78 12.10 5.40
C VAL A 32 -5.20 13.47 5.12
N SER A 33 -4.11 13.53 4.34
CA SER A 33 -3.46 14.80 4.00
C SER A 33 -2.54 14.63 2.79
N GLU A 34 -2.14 15.76 2.20
CA GLU A 34 -1.14 15.77 1.14
C GLU A 34 -0.36 17.08 1.12
N GLU A 35 0.84 17.02 0.58
CA GLU A 35 1.62 18.18 0.17
C GLU A 35 1.98 18.01 -1.30
N ASN A 36 1.58 18.98 -2.13
CA ASN A 36 1.76 18.90 -3.57
C ASN A 36 3.23 18.67 -3.95
N GLY A 37 3.45 17.65 -4.78
CA GLY A 37 4.79 17.26 -5.24
C GLY A 37 5.64 16.51 -4.20
N ARG A 38 5.19 16.38 -2.96
CA ARG A 38 5.96 15.75 -1.88
C ARG A 38 5.36 14.43 -1.40
N HIS A 39 4.11 14.44 -0.96
CA HIS A 39 3.50 13.23 -0.39
C HIS A 39 1.98 13.21 -0.46
N VAL A 40 1.43 12.00 -0.30
CA VAL A 40 0.01 11.72 -0.04
C VAL A 40 -0.05 10.74 1.12
N PHE A 41 -0.84 11.07 2.13
CA PHE A 41 -1.05 10.23 3.31
C PHE A 41 -2.47 9.68 3.32
N LEU A 42 -2.57 8.36 3.42
CA LEU A 42 -3.83 7.62 3.37
C LEU A 42 -3.97 6.73 4.59
N LYS A 43 -5.21 6.51 5.00
CA LYS A 43 -5.53 5.59 6.09
C LYS A 43 -6.02 4.26 5.52
N ALA A 44 -5.43 3.17 5.97
CA ALA A 44 -5.79 1.80 5.66
C ALA A 44 -6.22 1.09 6.95
N GLY A 45 -7.52 1.09 7.24
CA GLY A 45 -8.03 0.51 8.49
C GLY A 45 -7.45 1.22 9.73
N LYS A 46 -6.64 0.51 10.52
CA LYS A 46 -5.96 1.02 11.73
C LYS A 46 -4.50 1.39 11.50
N SER A 47 -4.06 1.44 10.26
CA SER A 47 -2.69 1.77 9.87
C SER A 47 -2.68 2.86 8.81
N MET A 48 -1.50 3.43 8.53
CA MET A 48 -1.32 4.45 7.52
C MET A 48 -0.50 3.92 6.35
N LEU A 49 -0.86 4.35 5.14
CA LEU A 49 -0.03 4.22 3.95
C LEU A 49 0.46 5.62 3.58
N LEU A 50 1.77 5.81 3.61
CA LEU A 50 2.43 7.07 3.28
C LEU A 50 3.12 6.94 1.93
N ILE A 51 2.70 7.77 0.97
CA ILE A 51 3.26 7.76 -0.38
C ILE A 51 4.09 9.02 -0.54
N PHE A 52 5.40 8.86 -0.72
CA PHE A 52 6.35 9.97 -0.86
C PHE A 52 6.94 10.04 -2.26
N ASN A 53 7.16 11.26 -2.73
CA ASN A 53 8.03 11.49 -3.87
C ASN A 53 9.50 11.41 -3.39
N PRO A 54 10.28 10.41 -3.83
CA PRO A 54 11.64 10.24 -3.35
C PRO A 54 12.57 11.40 -3.77
N GLU A 55 12.25 12.11 -4.83
CA GLU A 55 13.00 13.31 -5.24
C GLU A 55 12.94 14.41 -4.19
N SER A 56 11.82 14.48 -3.44
CA SER A 56 11.65 15.43 -2.35
C SER A 56 12.29 14.93 -1.06
N THR A 57 11.99 13.71 -0.64
CA THR A 57 12.45 13.19 0.67
C THR A 57 13.94 12.95 0.75
N LEU A 58 14.60 12.67 -0.38
CA LEU A 58 16.06 12.49 -0.45
C LEU A 58 16.83 13.82 -0.43
N LYS A 59 16.17 14.95 -0.73
CA LYS A 59 16.77 16.30 -0.75
C LYS A 59 16.41 17.14 0.48
N ASP A 60 15.64 16.60 1.41
CA ASP A 60 15.13 17.31 2.60
C ASP A 60 16.21 17.54 3.67
N SER A 61 17.40 18.02 3.28
CA SER A 61 18.52 18.27 4.18
C SER A 61 18.22 19.28 5.29
N ASN A 62 17.23 20.14 5.10
CA ASN A 62 16.79 21.15 6.07
C ASN A 62 15.52 20.74 6.83
N SER A 63 14.99 19.55 6.57
CA SER A 63 13.81 19.03 7.27
C SER A 63 14.20 18.56 8.69
N ILE A 64 13.23 18.66 9.61
CA ILE A 64 13.34 18.03 10.92
C ILE A 64 13.31 16.49 10.84
N PHE A 65 12.91 15.96 9.69
CA PHE A 65 12.82 14.51 9.46
C PHE A 65 14.09 13.99 8.81
N PRO A 66 14.53 12.77 9.18
CA PRO A 66 15.62 12.09 8.49
C PRO A 66 15.30 11.88 7.01
N VAL A 67 16.33 11.96 6.18
CA VAL A 67 16.23 11.69 4.74
C VAL A 67 15.90 10.22 4.52
N HIS A 68 14.93 9.95 3.63
CA HIS A 68 14.57 8.60 3.23
C HIS A 68 14.04 8.57 1.80
N GLY A 69 14.08 7.41 1.15
CA GLY A 69 13.59 7.22 -0.22
C GLY A 69 14.32 6.10 -0.94
N ALA A 70 13.84 5.80 -2.12
CA ALA A 70 14.47 4.87 -3.05
C ALA A 70 14.60 5.55 -4.41
N ILE A 71 15.83 5.72 -4.88
CA ILE A 71 16.14 6.46 -6.12
C ILE A 71 16.27 5.54 -7.33
N THR A 72 16.80 4.33 -7.14
CA THR A 72 17.19 3.47 -8.25
C THR A 72 15.99 2.70 -8.79
N PRO A 73 15.51 2.99 -10.00
CA PRO A 73 14.50 2.15 -10.64
C PRO A 73 15.06 0.76 -11.00
N PRO A 74 14.25 -0.29 -10.90
CA PRO A 74 12.87 -0.26 -10.39
C PRO A 74 12.81 -0.33 -8.86
N SER A 75 12.29 0.74 -8.23
CA SER A 75 11.99 0.74 -6.78
C SER A 75 10.65 0.05 -6.56
N ILE A 76 10.65 -1.27 -6.60
CA ILE A 76 9.45 -2.08 -6.42
C ILE A 76 9.45 -2.63 -5.01
N VAL A 77 8.44 -2.27 -4.23
CA VAL A 77 8.22 -2.80 -2.88
C VAL A 77 7.02 -3.73 -2.86
N HIS A 78 6.90 -4.47 -1.78
CA HIS A 78 5.76 -5.36 -1.53
C HIS A 78 5.19 -5.07 -0.15
N PHE A 79 3.85 -4.99 -0.06
CA PHE A 79 3.13 -4.94 1.20
C PHE A 79 1.77 -5.60 1.07
N ALA A 80 1.18 -5.96 2.19
CA ALA A 80 -0.11 -6.62 2.24
C ALA A 80 -1.13 -5.85 3.07
N LEU A 81 -2.38 -5.85 2.59
CA LEU A 81 -3.54 -5.33 3.29
C LEU A 81 -4.41 -6.52 3.69
N GLU A 82 -4.76 -6.61 4.96
CA GLU A 82 -5.66 -7.66 5.43
C GLU A 82 -7.11 -7.36 5.04
N ILE A 83 -7.79 -8.38 4.55
CA ILE A 83 -9.21 -8.33 4.20
C ILE A 83 -9.97 -9.45 4.92
N ASN A 84 -11.28 -9.26 5.09
CA ASN A 84 -12.14 -10.32 5.60
C ASN A 84 -12.31 -11.42 4.55
N ILE A 85 -12.37 -12.67 5.00
CA ILE A 85 -12.53 -13.83 4.08
C ILE A 85 -13.83 -13.74 3.27
N GLU A 86 -14.88 -13.20 3.86
CA GLU A 86 -16.20 -13.03 3.21
C GLU A 86 -16.13 -12.02 2.06
N ASP A 87 -15.15 -11.14 2.05
CA ASP A 87 -14.99 -10.11 1.03
C ASP A 87 -14.03 -10.51 -0.10
N TYR A 88 -13.39 -11.69 0.00
CA TYR A 88 -12.37 -12.12 -0.97
C TYR A 88 -12.89 -12.09 -2.42
N GLU A 89 -14.03 -12.70 -2.69
CA GLU A 89 -14.60 -12.73 -4.05
C GLU A 89 -15.09 -11.34 -4.49
N LYS A 90 -15.59 -10.52 -3.57
CA LYS A 90 -15.98 -9.13 -3.86
C LYS A 90 -14.76 -8.30 -4.30
N TRP A 91 -13.63 -8.46 -3.63
CA TRP A 91 -12.39 -7.81 -4.00
C TRP A 91 -11.89 -8.23 -5.38
N LYS A 92 -11.93 -9.53 -5.68
CA LYS A 92 -11.57 -10.02 -7.02
C LYS A 92 -12.43 -9.37 -8.09
N ASN A 93 -13.73 -9.36 -7.89
CA ASN A 93 -14.67 -8.77 -8.84
C ASN A 93 -14.46 -7.27 -9.00
N LEU A 94 -14.16 -6.54 -7.91
CA LEU A 94 -13.87 -5.12 -7.95
C LEU A 94 -12.60 -4.83 -8.74
N LEU A 95 -11.52 -5.58 -8.50
CA LEU A 95 -10.27 -5.43 -9.23
C LEU A 95 -10.47 -5.67 -10.73
N GLN A 96 -11.18 -6.73 -11.10
CA GLN A 96 -11.50 -7.05 -12.50
C GLN A 96 -12.36 -5.96 -13.14
N LYS A 97 -13.39 -5.47 -12.44
CA LYS A 97 -14.24 -4.38 -12.91
C LYS A 97 -13.46 -3.10 -13.18
N ASN A 98 -12.47 -2.81 -12.35
CA ASN A 98 -11.59 -1.65 -12.49
C ASN A 98 -10.40 -1.90 -13.43
N GLN A 99 -10.40 -3.03 -14.16
CA GLN A 99 -9.36 -3.39 -15.12
C GLN A 99 -7.96 -3.50 -14.49
N ILE A 100 -7.91 -3.89 -13.22
CA ILE A 100 -6.67 -4.18 -12.53
C ILE A 100 -6.32 -5.65 -12.74
N ASN A 101 -5.17 -5.92 -13.34
CA ASN A 101 -4.72 -7.28 -13.60
C ASN A 101 -4.33 -8.00 -12.30
N ILE A 102 -5.00 -9.11 -12.02
CA ILE A 102 -4.62 -10.01 -10.93
C ILE A 102 -3.47 -10.89 -11.43
N GLU A 103 -2.26 -10.65 -10.95
CA GLU A 103 -1.09 -11.41 -11.38
C GLU A 103 -1.08 -12.82 -10.81
N LYS A 104 -1.55 -12.97 -9.58
CA LYS A 104 -1.49 -14.26 -8.88
C LYS A 104 -2.53 -14.33 -7.77
N GLU A 105 -3.01 -15.55 -7.55
CA GLU A 105 -3.78 -15.92 -6.36
C GLU A 105 -3.06 -17.08 -5.69
N LEU A 106 -2.95 -17.02 -4.36
CA LEU A 106 -2.35 -18.09 -3.56
C LEU A 106 -3.31 -18.52 -2.46
N LYS A 107 -3.24 -19.82 -2.13
CA LYS A 107 -3.90 -20.38 -0.96
C LYS A 107 -2.81 -20.99 -0.07
N ILE A 108 -2.70 -20.50 1.15
CA ILE A 108 -1.75 -20.98 2.15
C ILE A 108 -2.55 -21.37 3.38
N GLY A 109 -2.67 -22.71 3.60
CA GLY A 109 -3.55 -23.21 4.64
C GLY A 109 -5.00 -22.76 4.42
N ASN A 110 -5.56 -22.05 5.39
CA ASN A 110 -6.92 -21.48 5.30
C ASN A 110 -6.94 -20.03 4.79
N SER A 111 -5.79 -19.43 4.53
CA SER A 111 -5.67 -18.06 4.04
C SER A 111 -5.58 -18.02 2.52
N LYS A 112 -6.09 -16.92 1.95
CA LYS A 112 -6.05 -16.66 0.51
C LYS A 112 -5.46 -15.29 0.25
N SER A 113 -4.71 -15.17 -0.84
CA SER A 113 -4.09 -13.91 -1.26
C SER A 113 -4.37 -13.61 -2.72
N ILE A 114 -4.53 -12.33 -3.02
CA ILE A 114 -4.61 -11.77 -4.38
C ILE A 114 -3.45 -10.79 -4.54
N TYR A 115 -2.70 -10.92 -5.63
CA TYR A 115 -1.55 -10.07 -5.95
C TYR A 115 -1.81 -9.24 -7.20
N PHE A 116 -1.54 -7.95 -7.12
CA PHE A 116 -1.64 -7.02 -8.25
C PHE A 116 -0.63 -5.88 -8.10
N ARG A 117 -0.57 -4.98 -9.10
CA ARG A 117 0.36 -3.85 -9.12
C ARG A 117 -0.37 -2.54 -8.96
N ASP A 118 0.25 -1.61 -8.24
CA ASP A 118 -0.16 -0.22 -8.27
C ASP A 118 0.45 0.51 -9.49
N PRO A 119 0.10 1.79 -9.73
CA PRO A 119 0.61 2.52 -10.89
C PRO A 119 2.13 2.69 -10.97
N SER A 120 2.83 2.52 -9.86
CA SER A 120 4.30 2.57 -9.81
C SER A 120 4.96 1.19 -9.85
N GLY A 121 4.16 0.13 -10.03
CA GLY A 121 4.65 -1.24 -10.14
C GLY A 121 4.86 -1.96 -8.81
N ASN A 122 4.50 -1.36 -7.68
CA ASN A 122 4.59 -2.03 -6.38
C ASN A 122 3.66 -3.23 -6.32
N VAL A 123 4.10 -4.29 -5.67
CA VAL A 123 3.30 -5.49 -5.44
C VAL A 123 2.37 -5.27 -4.27
N VAL A 124 1.08 -5.18 -4.54
CA VAL A 124 0.03 -5.08 -3.53
C VAL A 124 -0.59 -6.46 -3.35
N GLU A 125 -0.69 -6.88 -2.10
CA GLU A 125 -1.35 -8.13 -1.73
C GLU A 125 -2.59 -7.84 -0.89
N LEU A 126 -3.72 -8.44 -1.25
CA LEU A 126 -4.86 -8.54 -0.34
C LEU A 126 -4.83 -9.95 0.26
N ILE A 127 -4.72 -10.04 1.58
CA ILE A 127 -4.56 -11.30 2.28
C ILE A 127 -5.65 -11.47 3.35
N THR A 128 -6.24 -12.65 3.42
CA THR A 128 -7.19 -12.96 4.49
C THR A 128 -6.46 -13.23 5.80
N ALA A 129 -7.14 -13.04 6.93
CA ALA A 129 -6.61 -13.26 8.26
C ALA A 129 -6.01 -14.66 8.47
N ASN A 130 -5.19 -14.79 9.50
CA ASN A 130 -4.57 -16.05 9.96
C ASN A 130 -3.51 -16.65 9.04
N ALA A 131 -2.98 -15.88 8.08
CA ALA A 131 -1.83 -16.30 7.28
C ALA A 131 -0.53 -16.34 8.11
N TRP A 132 -0.44 -15.46 9.08
CA TRP A 132 0.70 -15.33 10.00
C TRP A 132 0.30 -15.63 11.44
N PRO A 133 1.21 -16.16 12.27
CA PRO A 133 0.94 -16.44 13.68
C PRO A 133 0.98 -15.15 14.52
N VAL A 134 0.12 -14.21 14.19
CA VAL A 134 -0.05 -12.96 14.93
C VAL A 134 -1.47 -12.88 15.49
N ASP A 135 -1.60 -12.36 16.69
CA ASP A 135 -2.91 -12.17 17.31
C ASP A 135 -3.69 -11.06 16.61
N ASN A 136 -4.94 -11.33 16.32
CA ASN A 136 -5.85 -10.36 15.72
C ASN A 136 -6.50 -9.46 16.77
#